data_f422e18812060cc503b7fc23ec75563e
#
_entry.id   f422e18812060cc503b7fc23ec75563e
#
_cell.length_a   1.000
_cell.length_b   1.000
_cell.length_c   1.000
_cell.angle_alpha   90.00
_cell.angle_beta   90.00
_cell.angle_gamma   90.00
#
_symmetry.space_group_name_H-M   'P 1'
#
loop_
_entity.id
_entity.type
_entity.pdbx_description
1 polymer ?
#
loop_
_entity_poly.entity_id
_entity_poly.type
_entity_poly.pdbx_seq_one_letter_code
_entity_poly.pdbx_strand_id
1 'polypeptide(L)'
;MKQIINTKFVKNILFSTLALFSAVSLVAQEEEEAPKFTLSGSIDAYYRANLNAGNGVDAQAPGSSFANLPGFALGMANVIAGYEGEKVGFVADLVFGPRGTDAIFASPMYSATGDIVNQLYAYWNVSDAVTLTFGNFNTFLGYEVISPVANFNYSTSYLFSYGPFSHTGLKADFAISDDFSLMLAVMNPTDLTEFNPVGQYAYGVQLGYSGQYANLLIDNGSYEIDFTGGFDLSDSFFLGLNAAYFNGDEEDGIGSFAGVAVYPQLATSENFTLGLRGEYFTETDFFGAIGASDAEGDASVFAVTLTGSATIGNLMIKPELRLDSTSEDTTFVNGNGEPIGSLSSFLLAAIYSF
;
A
#
# COMPACT_ATOMS: atom_id res chain seq x y z
N MET A 1 36.58 15.17 -9.79
CA MET A 1 36.20 14.43 -8.57
C MET A 1 34.69 14.22 -8.69
N LYS A 2 34.27 13.11 -9.32
CA LYS A 2 32.85 12.78 -9.51
C LYS A 2 32.37 12.09 -8.25
N GLN A 3 31.56 12.75 -7.42
CA GLN A 3 30.80 12.08 -6.38
C GLN A 3 29.60 11.39 -7.06
N ILE A 4 29.59 10.10 -6.96
CA ILE A 4 28.52 9.23 -7.43
C ILE A 4 27.35 9.43 -6.47
N ILE A 5 26.28 10.03 -6.97
CA ILE A 5 24.98 10.12 -6.26
C ILE A 5 24.57 8.69 -5.94
N ASN A 6 24.33 8.42 -4.67
CA ASN A 6 24.08 7.10 -4.15
C ASN A 6 22.62 6.68 -4.44
N THR A 7 22.36 6.19 -5.64
CA THR A 7 21.10 5.61 -6.13
C THR A 7 20.54 4.49 -5.24
N LYS A 8 21.28 4.07 -4.20
CA LYS A 8 20.86 3.04 -3.25
C LYS A 8 19.73 3.49 -2.31
N PHE A 9 19.53 4.80 -2.11
CA PHE A 9 18.56 5.27 -1.11
C PHE A 9 17.12 5.22 -1.61
N VAL A 10 16.88 5.51 -2.89
CA VAL A 10 15.54 5.44 -3.51
C VAL A 10 15.12 3.98 -3.76
N LYS A 11 16.07 3.11 -4.13
CA LYS A 11 15.82 1.66 -4.27
C LYS A 11 15.44 0.97 -2.96
N ASN A 12 15.89 1.47 -1.82
CA ASN A 12 15.61 0.83 -0.53
C ASN A 12 14.20 1.13 0.01
N ILE A 13 13.51 2.13 -0.49
CA ILE A 13 12.17 2.50 0.01
C ILE A 13 11.07 1.69 -0.67
N LEU A 14 11.16 1.40 -1.96
CA LEU A 14 10.20 0.56 -2.70
C LEU A 14 10.38 -0.95 -2.46
N PHE A 15 11.53 -1.35 -1.96
CA PHE A 15 11.90 -2.76 -1.77
C PHE A 15 11.85 -3.25 -0.32
N SER A 16 11.39 -2.44 0.63
CA SER A 16 11.46 -2.84 2.05
C SER A 16 10.48 -3.97 2.43
N THR A 17 9.59 -4.38 1.58
CA THR A 17 8.80 -5.61 1.77
C THR A 17 9.27 -6.80 0.92
N LEU A 18 10.09 -6.54 -0.13
CA LEU A 18 10.64 -7.61 -0.98
C LEU A 18 12.17 -7.63 -1.03
N ALA A 19 12.85 -6.59 -0.56
CA ALA A 19 14.31 -6.41 -0.70
C ALA A 19 15.14 -7.05 0.42
N LEU A 20 14.59 -8.03 1.15
CA LEU A 20 15.42 -8.87 2.03
C LEU A 20 16.16 -9.99 1.24
N PHE A 21 15.95 -10.11 -0.08
CA PHE A 21 16.43 -11.29 -0.80
C PHE A 21 17.30 -11.07 -2.05
N SER A 22 17.79 -9.87 -2.34
CA SER A 22 18.65 -9.68 -3.52
C SER A 22 19.96 -8.96 -3.23
N ALA A 23 20.80 -9.52 -2.38
CA ALA A 23 22.19 -9.10 -2.28
C ALA A 23 23.09 -10.23 -1.76
N VAL A 24 23.22 -11.31 -2.53
CA VAL A 24 24.40 -12.17 -2.41
C VAL A 24 24.82 -12.63 -3.79
N SER A 25 25.78 -11.94 -4.35
CA SER A 25 26.77 -12.54 -5.26
C SER A 25 28.01 -11.69 -5.25
N LEU A 26 29.02 -12.10 -4.46
CA LEU A 26 30.42 -12.15 -4.85
C LEU A 26 31.30 -12.65 -3.68
N VAL A 27 31.66 -13.92 -3.81
CA VAL A 27 32.97 -14.54 -3.55
C VAL A 27 33.55 -14.47 -2.14
N ALA A 28 33.56 -15.68 -1.51
CA ALA A 28 34.62 -16.33 -0.77
C ALA A 28 35.11 -15.67 0.54
N GLN A 29 34.45 -16.03 1.54
CA GLN A 29 34.85 -16.71 2.78
C GLN A 29 33.58 -16.87 3.59
N GLU A 30 33.21 -18.08 3.93
CA GLU A 30 32.12 -18.38 4.85
C GLU A 30 32.51 -17.85 6.25
N GLU A 31 32.31 -16.57 6.50
CA GLU A 31 31.96 -16.10 7.84
C GLU A 31 30.46 -16.32 7.94
N GLU A 32 30.01 -17.28 8.73
CA GLU A 32 28.62 -17.41 9.17
C GLU A 32 28.20 -16.03 9.67
N GLU A 33 27.35 -15.31 8.92
CA GLU A 33 26.81 -14.05 9.40
C GLU A 33 25.99 -14.32 10.66
N ALA A 34 26.42 -13.71 11.75
CA ALA A 34 25.75 -13.88 13.04
C ALA A 34 24.26 -13.45 12.89
N PRO A 35 23.32 -14.21 13.48
CA PRO A 35 21.89 -13.90 13.38
C PRO A 35 21.63 -12.46 13.78
N LYS A 36 20.87 -11.74 12.94
CA LYS A 36 20.65 -10.31 13.07
C LYS A 36 19.25 -10.03 13.61
N PHE A 37 19.17 -9.44 14.78
CA PHE A 37 17.94 -8.83 15.28
C PHE A 37 17.87 -7.37 14.82
N THR A 38 16.72 -6.97 14.26
CA THR A 38 16.46 -5.61 13.83
C THR A 38 15.26 -5.02 14.56
N LEU A 39 15.35 -3.73 14.86
CA LEU A 39 14.23 -2.94 15.38
C LEU A 39 14.18 -1.64 14.59
N SER A 40 13.05 -1.38 13.99
CA SER A 40 12.78 -0.17 13.22
C SER A 40 11.34 0.28 13.44
N GLY A 41 10.99 1.45 12.91
CA GLY A 41 9.64 1.93 13.02
C GLY A 41 9.48 3.34 12.49
N SER A 42 8.27 3.87 12.61
CA SER A 42 7.95 5.24 12.25
C SER A 42 6.83 5.82 13.11
N ILE A 43 6.75 7.12 13.11
CA ILE A 43 5.61 7.89 13.63
C ILE A 43 5.26 8.97 12.64
N ASP A 44 3.98 9.27 12.47
CA ASP A 44 3.55 10.34 11.60
C ASP A 44 2.32 11.09 12.11
N ALA A 45 2.22 12.33 11.67
CA ALA A 45 1.07 13.19 11.89
C ALA A 45 0.88 14.09 10.68
N TYR A 46 -0.33 14.60 10.49
CA TYR A 46 -0.64 15.45 9.36
C TYR A 46 -1.62 16.57 9.72
N TYR A 47 -1.69 17.55 8.84
CA TYR A 47 -2.75 18.55 8.77
C TYR A 47 -3.46 18.40 7.43
N ARG A 48 -4.80 18.41 7.42
CA ARG A 48 -5.61 18.37 6.20
C ARG A 48 -6.72 19.41 6.23
N ALA A 49 -6.98 20.03 5.08
CA ALA A 49 -8.10 20.93 4.87
C ALA A 49 -8.68 20.78 3.47
N ASN A 50 -10.02 20.77 3.36
CA ASN A 50 -10.71 20.93 2.09
C ASN A 50 -10.56 22.37 1.60
N LEU A 51 -10.42 22.55 0.30
CA LEU A 51 -10.27 23.86 -0.34
C LEU A 51 -11.60 24.38 -0.92
N ASN A 52 -12.51 23.46 -1.27
CA ASN A 52 -13.82 23.80 -1.87
C ASN A 52 -15.02 23.21 -1.09
N ALA A 53 -14.78 22.66 0.09
CA ALA A 53 -15.83 22.10 0.97
C ALA A 53 -15.59 22.51 2.43
N GLY A 54 -16.56 22.18 3.32
CA GLY A 54 -16.45 22.47 4.73
C GLY A 54 -15.31 21.73 5.44
N ASN A 55 -14.77 22.35 6.51
CA ASN A 55 -13.71 21.78 7.36
C ASN A 55 -14.14 21.57 8.81
N GLY A 56 -15.42 21.64 9.09
CA GLY A 56 -16.00 21.43 10.43
C GLY A 56 -16.33 19.97 10.72
N VAL A 57 -17.33 19.77 11.57
CA VAL A 57 -17.80 18.45 12.00
C VAL A 57 -18.30 17.58 10.83
N ASP A 58 -18.80 18.20 9.77
CA ASP A 58 -19.32 17.54 8.57
C ASP A 58 -18.27 17.56 7.42
N ALA A 59 -16.99 17.70 7.74
CA ALA A 59 -15.93 17.70 6.72
C ALA A 59 -15.93 16.38 5.98
N GLN A 60 -15.97 16.47 4.65
CA GLN A 60 -15.91 15.31 3.77
C GLN A 60 -14.47 14.98 3.38
N ALA A 61 -14.27 13.72 2.98
CA ALA A 61 -13.03 13.19 2.47
C ALA A 61 -13.29 12.40 1.19
N PRO A 62 -12.28 12.16 0.33
CA PRO A 62 -12.43 11.22 -0.76
C PRO A 62 -12.71 9.81 -0.23
N GLY A 63 -13.30 8.94 -1.04
CA GLY A 63 -13.59 7.55 -0.68
C GLY A 63 -12.37 6.66 -0.47
N SER A 64 -11.13 7.21 -0.58
CA SER A 64 -9.91 6.46 -0.31
C SER A 64 -9.61 6.36 1.19
N SER A 65 -8.82 5.35 1.56
CA SER A 65 -8.37 5.14 2.95
C SER A 65 -7.33 6.17 3.36
N PHE A 66 -7.19 6.38 4.66
CA PHE A 66 -6.15 7.15 5.33
C PHE A 66 -6.12 8.67 5.03
N ALA A 67 -5.57 9.43 5.97
CA ALA A 67 -5.35 10.88 5.87
C ALA A 67 -6.62 11.71 5.59
N ASN A 68 -7.77 11.26 6.07
CA ASN A 68 -9.08 11.82 5.76
C ASN A 68 -9.63 12.76 6.84
N LEU A 69 -9.03 12.78 8.04
CA LEU A 69 -9.50 13.63 9.13
C LEU A 69 -9.12 15.11 8.89
N PRO A 70 -10.03 16.06 9.12
CA PRO A 70 -9.76 17.48 8.95
C PRO A 70 -8.92 18.04 10.11
N GLY A 71 -8.17 19.11 9.85
CA GLY A 71 -7.31 19.76 10.84
C GLY A 71 -6.05 18.98 11.14
N PHE A 72 -5.50 19.14 12.34
CA PHE A 72 -4.35 18.37 12.81
C PHE A 72 -4.81 16.99 13.27
N ALA A 73 -4.19 15.96 12.72
CA ALA A 73 -4.53 14.58 12.99
C ALA A 73 -3.28 13.72 13.16
N LEU A 74 -3.44 12.63 13.91
CA LEU A 74 -2.44 11.57 13.99
C LEU A 74 -2.59 10.65 12.78
N GLY A 75 -1.48 10.15 12.26
CA GLY A 75 -1.46 9.04 11.32
C GLY A 75 -1.30 7.72 12.08
N MET A 76 -0.10 7.16 12.07
CA MET A 76 0.21 5.94 12.84
C MET A 76 1.59 6.02 13.49
N ALA A 77 1.79 5.17 14.47
CA ALA A 77 3.12 4.72 14.88
C ALA A 77 3.22 3.23 14.59
N ASN A 78 4.36 2.77 14.08
CA ASN A 78 4.65 1.35 14.01
C ASN A 78 6.00 1.00 14.61
N VAL A 79 6.09 -0.23 15.12
CA VAL A 79 7.32 -0.84 15.62
C VAL A 79 7.48 -2.18 14.95
N ILE A 80 8.57 -2.34 14.21
CA ILE A 80 8.87 -3.54 13.45
C ILE A 80 10.07 -4.23 14.10
N ALA A 81 9.84 -5.42 14.65
CA ALA A 81 10.89 -6.31 15.13
C ALA A 81 11.11 -7.43 14.11
N GLY A 82 12.36 -7.61 13.70
CA GLY A 82 12.76 -8.67 12.79
C GLY A 82 13.90 -9.50 13.36
N TYR A 83 13.91 -10.78 13.04
CA TYR A 83 15.05 -11.66 13.29
C TYR A 83 15.38 -12.41 12.00
N GLU A 84 16.62 -12.29 11.59
CA GLU A 84 17.16 -12.96 10.42
C GLU A 84 18.23 -13.95 10.89
N GLY A 85 17.92 -15.23 10.76
CA GLY A 85 18.87 -16.32 10.99
C GLY A 85 19.27 -16.94 9.65
N GLU A 86 20.21 -17.87 9.67
CA GLU A 86 20.74 -18.55 8.47
C GLU A 86 19.63 -19.14 7.58
N LYS A 87 18.63 -19.81 8.19
CA LYS A 87 17.55 -20.51 7.45
C LYS A 87 16.16 -20.07 7.85
N VAL A 88 15.99 -19.47 9.01
CA VAL A 88 14.67 -19.12 9.53
C VAL A 88 14.69 -17.71 10.10
N GLY A 89 13.57 -17.03 10.04
CA GLY A 89 13.40 -15.73 10.64
C GLY A 89 11.94 -15.41 10.91
N PHE A 90 11.69 -14.23 11.45
CA PHE A 90 10.34 -13.71 11.66
C PHE A 90 10.30 -12.20 11.46
N VAL A 91 9.09 -11.70 11.24
CA VAL A 91 8.74 -10.28 11.29
C VAL A 91 7.53 -10.12 12.18
N ALA A 92 7.59 -9.11 13.06
CA ALA A 92 6.48 -8.64 13.86
C ALA A 92 6.37 -7.11 13.68
N ASP A 93 5.33 -6.66 12.97
CA ASP A 93 5.02 -5.25 12.74
C ASP A 93 3.76 -4.89 13.51
N LEU A 94 3.93 -4.07 14.56
CA LEU A 94 2.86 -3.60 15.42
C LEU A 94 2.56 -2.14 15.10
N VAL A 95 1.27 -1.81 14.95
CA VAL A 95 0.80 -0.49 14.56
C VAL A 95 -0.15 0.10 15.60
N PHE A 96 -0.16 1.42 15.69
CA PHE A 96 -0.97 2.19 16.63
C PHE A 96 -1.45 3.47 15.94
N GLY A 97 -2.58 4.01 16.38
CA GLY A 97 -3.16 5.23 15.86
C GLY A 97 -4.17 5.01 14.74
N PRO A 98 -4.83 6.07 14.24
CA PRO A 98 -5.95 5.97 13.31
C PRO A 98 -5.62 5.17 12.05
N ARG A 99 -4.53 5.49 11.36
CA ARG A 99 -4.09 4.78 10.14
C ARG A 99 -3.80 3.30 10.43
N GLY A 100 -3.18 2.99 11.59
CA GLY A 100 -2.91 1.61 11.99
C GLY A 100 -4.21 0.84 12.25
N THR A 101 -5.17 1.45 12.93
CA THR A 101 -6.49 0.84 13.18
C THR A 101 -7.25 0.61 11.87
N ASP A 102 -7.25 1.59 10.97
CA ASP A 102 -7.89 1.48 9.67
C ASP A 102 -7.25 0.39 8.80
N ALA A 103 -5.93 0.16 8.94
CA ALA A 103 -5.21 -0.88 8.20
C ALA A 103 -5.57 -2.31 8.65
N ILE A 104 -6.10 -2.48 9.86
CA ILE A 104 -6.43 -3.79 10.45
C ILE A 104 -7.94 -3.96 10.63
N PHE A 105 -8.72 -3.26 9.85
CA PHE A 105 -10.19 -3.18 9.98
C PHE A 105 -10.91 -4.52 9.91
N ALA A 106 -10.34 -5.50 9.25
CA ALA A 106 -10.93 -6.82 9.11
C ALA A 106 -10.38 -7.85 10.11
N SER A 107 -9.60 -7.41 11.10
CA SER A 107 -9.27 -8.28 12.23
C SER A 107 -10.50 -8.38 13.16
N PRO A 108 -11.35 -9.36 13.03
CA PRO A 108 -12.61 -9.45 13.81
C PRO A 108 -12.36 -10.03 15.19
N MET A 109 -11.45 -9.36 15.89
CA MET A 109 -10.86 -9.99 16.95
C MET A 109 -11.57 -10.16 18.16
N TYR A 110 -11.43 -11.26 18.58
CA TYR A 110 -11.79 -11.75 19.89
C TYR A 110 -10.92 -11.16 21.01
N SER A 111 -9.91 -10.34 20.64
CA SER A 111 -9.13 -9.60 21.63
C SER A 111 -8.70 -8.24 21.07
N ALA A 112 -8.78 -7.19 21.88
CA ALA A 112 -8.34 -5.83 21.52
C ALA A 112 -6.82 -5.75 21.20
N THR A 113 -6.05 -6.76 21.50
CA THR A 113 -4.60 -6.83 21.19
C THR A 113 -4.32 -7.26 19.75
N GLY A 114 -5.28 -7.85 19.05
CA GLY A 114 -5.17 -8.15 17.62
C GLY A 114 -5.19 -6.91 16.75
N ASP A 115 -5.89 -5.86 17.18
CA ASP A 115 -6.04 -4.60 16.43
C ASP A 115 -4.75 -3.79 16.30
N ILE A 116 -3.62 -4.31 16.72
CA ILE A 116 -2.29 -3.69 16.57
C ILE A 116 -1.34 -4.52 15.70
N VAL A 117 -1.75 -5.70 15.25
CA VAL A 117 -0.88 -6.59 14.46
C VAL A 117 -1.07 -6.31 12.98
N ASN A 118 -0.15 -5.56 12.39
CA ASN A 118 -0.10 -5.34 10.94
C ASN A 118 0.50 -6.54 10.23
N GLN A 119 1.64 -7.05 10.72
CA GLN A 119 2.25 -8.27 10.21
C GLN A 119 2.78 -9.11 11.36
N LEU A 120 2.59 -10.41 11.29
CA LEU A 120 3.18 -11.38 12.21
C LEU A 120 3.36 -12.70 11.48
N TYR A 121 4.59 -12.97 11.04
CA TYR A 121 4.90 -14.20 10.32
C TYR A 121 6.30 -14.71 10.61
N ALA A 122 6.48 -16.01 10.44
CA ALA A 122 7.78 -16.66 10.37
C ALA A 122 8.05 -17.12 8.93
N TYR A 123 9.32 -17.19 8.56
CA TYR A 123 9.73 -17.71 7.28
C TYR A 123 10.84 -18.74 7.41
N TRP A 124 10.91 -19.62 6.40
CA TRP A 124 11.93 -20.63 6.26
C TRP A 124 12.52 -20.61 4.83
N ASN A 125 13.81 -20.31 4.74
CA ASN A 125 14.60 -20.45 3.52
C ASN A 125 14.94 -21.94 3.33
N VAL A 126 14.09 -22.64 2.59
CA VAL A 126 14.26 -24.07 2.29
C VAL A 126 15.51 -24.29 1.46
N SER A 127 15.80 -23.36 0.56
CA SER A 127 16.99 -23.26 -0.27
C SER A 127 17.18 -21.80 -0.70
N ASP A 128 18.28 -21.51 -1.40
CA ASP A 128 18.52 -20.19 -1.99
C ASP A 128 17.43 -19.74 -2.98
N ALA A 129 16.68 -20.69 -3.52
CA ALA A 129 15.63 -20.42 -4.50
C ALA A 129 14.20 -20.54 -3.93
N VAL A 130 14.01 -21.01 -2.69
CA VAL A 130 12.67 -21.29 -2.15
C VAL A 130 12.56 -20.81 -0.72
N THR A 131 11.61 -19.90 -0.50
CA THR A 131 11.22 -19.43 0.84
C THR A 131 9.74 -19.75 1.12
N LEU A 132 9.47 -20.33 2.27
CA LEU A 132 8.12 -20.51 2.79
C LEU A 132 7.85 -19.47 3.89
N THR A 133 6.70 -18.80 3.82
CA THR A 133 6.25 -17.83 4.84
C THR A 133 4.91 -18.27 5.39
N PHE A 134 4.76 -18.26 6.72
CA PHE A 134 3.53 -18.63 7.41
C PHE A 134 3.18 -17.59 8.48
N GLY A 135 1.96 -17.08 8.43
CA GLY A 135 1.43 -16.06 9.34
C GLY A 135 0.62 -14.99 8.62
N ASN A 136 0.51 -13.80 9.23
CA ASN A 136 -0.13 -12.64 8.64
C ASN A 136 0.93 -11.73 8.01
N PHE A 137 0.76 -11.39 6.74
CA PHE A 137 1.66 -10.55 5.95
C PHE A 137 0.87 -9.57 5.10
N ASN A 138 1.48 -8.41 4.78
CA ASN A 138 0.88 -7.43 3.88
C ASN A 138 0.57 -8.06 2.52
N THR A 139 -0.44 -7.52 1.86
CA THR A 139 -0.84 -7.99 0.52
C THR A 139 0.32 -7.96 -0.47
N PHE A 140 0.25 -8.84 -1.45
CA PHE A 140 1.15 -8.88 -2.61
C PHE A 140 0.54 -8.16 -3.83
N LEU A 141 -0.70 -7.66 -3.73
CA LEU A 141 -1.36 -6.84 -4.73
C LEU A 141 -1.14 -5.36 -4.45
N GLY A 142 -1.25 -4.55 -5.51
CA GLY A 142 -1.20 -3.09 -5.41
C GLY A 142 0.23 -2.53 -5.35
N TYR A 143 0.32 -1.24 -5.64
CA TYR A 143 1.57 -0.47 -5.68
C TYR A 143 1.85 0.26 -4.37
N GLU A 144 0.82 0.83 -3.75
CA GLU A 144 0.92 1.52 -2.47
C GLU A 144 0.90 0.52 -1.31
N VAL A 145 1.38 0.94 -0.15
CA VAL A 145 1.46 0.15 1.07
C VAL A 145 0.89 0.91 2.28
N ILE A 146 0.64 0.22 3.37
CA ILE A 146 0.10 0.80 4.62
C ILE A 146 1.05 1.84 5.21
N SER A 147 2.36 1.56 5.24
CA SER A 147 3.35 2.45 5.83
C SER A 147 3.54 3.74 5.03
N PRO A 148 3.35 4.94 5.61
CA PRO A 148 3.54 6.21 4.92
C PRO A 148 5.01 6.51 4.58
N VAL A 149 5.96 5.79 5.19
CA VAL A 149 7.40 5.89 4.89
C VAL A 149 7.70 5.35 3.50
N ALA A 150 7.04 4.26 3.11
CA ALA A 150 7.30 3.55 1.86
C ALA A 150 6.48 4.11 0.68
N ASN A 151 5.39 4.82 0.93
CA ASN A 151 4.61 5.48 -0.12
C ASN A 151 5.22 6.82 -0.48
N PHE A 152 5.26 7.16 -1.78
CA PHE A 152 5.65 8.50 -2.21
C PHE A 152 4.58 9.53 -1.81
N ASN A 153 3.32 9.29 -2.15
CA ASN A 153 2.19 10.09 -1.69
C ASN A 153 1.82 9.69 -0.26
N TYR A 154 1.40 10.66 0.56
CA TYR A 154 0.97 10.38 1.94
C TYR A 154 -0.48 9.88 1.98
N SER A 155 -1.38 10.52 1.23
CA SER A 155 -2.73 10.01 0.98
C SER A 155 -2.71 8.86 -0.03
N THR A 156 -3.69 7.97 0.06
CA THR A 156 -3.74 6.74 -0.77
C THR A 156 -4.70 6.87 -1.96
N SER A 157 -4.50 6.01 -2.96
CA SER A 157 -5.36 5.85 -4.13
C SER A 157 -6.67 5.10 -3.78
N TYR A 158 -7.64 5.11 -4.67
CA TYR A 158 -8.80 4.22 -4.60
C TYR A 158 -8.37 2.77 -4.84
N LEU A 159 -7.47 2.52 -5.79
CA LEU A 159 -6.94 1.17 -6.04
C LEU A 159 -6.35 0.53 -4.77
N PHE A 160 -5.55 1.28 -4.00
CA PHE A 160 -5.03 0.79 -2.71
C PHE A 160 -6.15 0.56 -1.69
N SER A 161 -7.11 1.48 -1.64
CA SER A 161 -8.12 1.52 -0.57
C SER A 161 -9.15 0.41 -0.68
N TYR A 162 -9.38 -0.10 -1.88
CA TYR A 162 -10.36 -1.14 -2.18
C TYR A 162 -9.74 -2.46 -2.64
N GLY A 163 -8.42 -2.51 -2.79
CA GLY A 163 -7.65 -3.74 -2.84
C GLY A 163 -7.44 -4.35 -1.44
N PRO A 164 -6.91 -5.56 -1.34
CA PRO A 164 -6.64 -6.22 -0.07
C PRO A 164 -5.50 -5.51 0.69
N PHE A 165 -5.54 -5.54 2.03
CA PHE A 165 -4.49 -4.99 2.88
C PHE A 165 -3.55 -6.05 3.42
N SER A 166 -4.09 -7.22 3.81
CA SER A 166 -3.31 -8.29 4.42
C SER A 166 -3.84 -9.68 4.07
N HIS A 167 -2.98 -10.67 4.28
CA HIS A 167 -3.33 -12.08 4.12
C HIS A 167 -2.76 -12.89 5.27
N THR A 168 -3.55 -13.85 5.77
CA THR A 168 -3.09 -14.82 6.75
C THR A 168 -3.10 -16.21 6.14
N GLY A 169 -1.93 -16.84 6.05
CA GLY A 169 -1.82 -18.15 5.41
C GLY A 169 -0.40 -18.62 5.21
N LEU A 170 -0.23 -19.47 4.25
CA LEU A 170 1.05 -19.99 3.79
C LEU A 170 1.32 -19.50 2.37
N LYS A 171 2.48 -18.88 2.15
CA LYS A 171 2.98 -18.57 0.81
C LYS A 171 4.33 -19.22 0.56
N ALA A 172 4.60 -19.53 -0.69
CA ALA A 172 5.87 -20.04 -1.18
C ALA A 172 6.39 -19.13 -2.28
N ASP A 173 7.56 -18.57 -2.08
CA ASP A 173 8.28 -17.71 -3.02
C ASP A 173 9.37 -18.54 -3.70
N PHE A 174 9.45 -18.47 -5.04
CA PHE A 174 10.40 -19.17 -5.87
C PHE A 174 11.21 -18.17 -6.69
N ALA A 175 12.50 -18.07 -6.44
CA ALA A 175 13.47 -17.38 -7.31
C ALA A 175 13.83 -18.31 -8.47
N ILE A 176 13.23 -18.11 -9.65
CA ILE A 176 13.40 -18.98 -10.83
C ILE A 176 14.68 -18.60 -11.58
N SER A 177 14.97 -17.30 -11.64
CA SER A 177 16.21 -16.74 -12.15
C SER A 177 16.49 -15.39 -11.48
N ASP A 178 17.57 -14.72 -11.85
CA ASP A 178 17.91 -13.37 -11.34
C ASP A 178 16.82 -12.33 -11.61
N ASP A 179 16.06 -12.50 -12.70
CA ASP A 179 15.02 -11.56 -13.13
C ASP A 179 13.60 -12.08 -12.91
N PHE A 180 13.40 -13.39 -12.76
CA PHE A 180 12.07 -14.00 -12.75
C PHE A 180 11.77 -14.71 -11.43
N SER A 181 10.60 -14.38 -10.82
CA SER A 181 10.10 -15.02 -9.62
C SER A 181 8.64 -15.48 -9.78
N LEU A 182 8.28 -16.47 -8.98
CA LEU A 182 6.91 -16.96 -8.82
C LEU A 182 6.58 -17.00 -7.32
N MET A 183 5.40 -16.53 -6.94
CA MET A 183 4.84 -16.77 -5.61
C MET A 183 3.50 -17.51 -5.75
N LEU A 184 3.27 -18.47 -4.86
CA LEU A 184 2.00 -19.18 -4.72
C LEU A 184 1.56 -19.09 -3.25
N ALA A 185 0.26 -18.86 -3.01
CA ALA A 185 -0.29 -18.74 -1.66
C ALA A 185 -1.63 -19.46 -1.49
N VAL A 186 -1.84 -19.97 -0.27
CA VAL A 186 -3.13 -20.44 0.24
C VAL A 186 -3.38 -19.73 1.56
N MET A 187 -4.50 -19.01 1.67
CA MET A 187 -4.74 -18.02 2.71
C MET A 187 -6.18 -18.12 3.21
N ASN A 188 -6.44 -17.54 4.37
CA ASN A 188 -7.80 -17.21 4.78
C ASN A 188 -8.42 -16.23 3.75
N PRO A 189 -9.74 -16.02 3.75
CA PRO A 189 -10.35 -14.94 2.99
C PRO A 189 -9.65 -13.61 3.26
N THR A 190 -9.65 -12.75 2.28
CA THR A 190 -8.95 -11.45 2.27
C THR A 190 -9.21 -10.66 3.56
N ASP A 191 -8.14 -10.08 4.12
CA ASP A 191 -8.14 -9.24 5.32
C ASP A 191 -8.61 -9.92 6.62
N LEU A 192 -8.85 -11.23 6.63
CA LEU A 192 -9.17 -11.99 7.83
C LEU A 192 -7.90 -12.53 8.50
N THR A 193 -7.47 -11.87 9.58
CA THR A 193 -6.20 -12.18 10.25
C THR A 193 -6.21 -13.43 11.13
N GLU A 194 -7.33 -13.79 11.76
CA GLU A 194 -7.33 -14.79 12.82
C GLU A 194 -8.33 -15.90 12.65
N PHE A 195 -9.32 -15.70 11.84
CA PHE A 195 -10.46 -16.59 11.79
C PHE A 195 -10.97 -16.76 10.37
N ASN A 196 -11.29 -17.98 9.99
CA ASN A 196 -11.93 -18.28 8.72
C ASN A 196 -13.39 -18.71 8.99
N PRO A 197 -14.34 -17.75 8.98
CA PRO A 197 -15.74 -18.04 9.34
C PRO A 197 -16.48 -18.85 8.28
N VAL A 198 -16.01 -18.82 7.02
CA VAL A 198 -16.68 -19.48 5.89
C VAL A 198 -16.09 -20.85 5.57
N GLY A 199 -14.92 -21.19 6.13
CA GLY A 199 -14.24 -22.46 5.89
C GLY A 199 -13.73 -22.62 4.46
N GLN A 200 -13.64 -21.53 3.69
CA GLN A 200 -13.04 -21.49 2.35
C GLN A 200 -11.69 -20.78 2.42
N TYR A 201 -10.86 -20.95 1.39
CA TYR A 201 -9.52 -20.37 1.34
C TYR A 201 -9.36 -19.53 0.08
N ALA A 202 -8.66 -18.42 0.23
CA ALA A 202 -8.19 -17.61 -0.89
C ALA A 202 -6.89 -18.21 -1.47
N TYR A 203 -6.69 -18.00 -2.76
CA TYR A 203 -5.52 -18.46 -3.51
C TYR A 203 -4.85 -17.29 -4.20
N GLY A 204 -3.53 -17.18 -4.03
CA GLY A 204 -2.72 -16.11 -4.59
C GLY A 204 -1.67 -16.65 -5.55
N VAL A 205 -1.46 -15.92 -6.65
CA VAL A 205 -0.36 -16.13 -7.59
C VAL A 205 0.27 -14.78 -7.92
N GLN A 206 1.59 -14.70 -7.87
CA GLN A 206 2.34 -13.53 -8.34
C GLN A 206 3.45 -14.00 -9.29
N LEU A 207 3.54 -13.37 -10.45
CA LEU A 207 4.63 -13.50 -11.39
C LEU A 207 5.46 -12.22 -11.35
N GLY A 208 6.73 -12.33 -10.98
CA GLY A 208 7.65 -11.20 -10.93
C GLY A 208 8.65 -11.27 -12.09
N TYR A 209 8.87 -10.13 -12.75
CA TYR A 209 9.93 -9.98 -13.76
C TYR A 209 10.59 -8.60 -13.65
N SER A 210 11.87 -8.58 -13.30
CA SER A 210 12.70 -7.36 -13.24
C SER A 210 12.04 -6.20 -12.46
N GLY A 211 11.37 -6.51 -11.33
CA GLY A 211 10.70 -5.51 -10.46
C GLY A 211 9.29 -5.11 -10.90
N GLN A 212 8.72 -5.78 -11.88
CA GLN A 212 7.31 -5.69 -12.25
C GLN A 212 6.59 -6.97 -11.83
N TYR A 213 5.32 -6.86 -11.44
CA TYR A 213 4.54 -7.97 -10.90
C TYR A 213 3.17 -8.03 -11.55
N ALA A 214 2.78 -9.25 -11.95
CA ALA A 214 1.41 -9.57 -12.34
C ALA A 214 0.83 -10.50 -11.27
N ASN A 215 -0.29 -10.12 -10.70
CA ASN A 215 -0.89 -10.75 -9.55
C ASN A 215 -2.29 -11.28 -9.89
N LEU A 216 -2.64 -12.40 -9.28
CA LEU A 216 -4.01 -12.95 -9.27
C LEU A 216 -4.35 -13.35 -7.84
N LEU A 217 -5.47 -12.86 -7.34
CA LEU A 217 -6.11 -13.30 -6.11
C LEU A 217 -7.48 -13.89 -6.47
N ILE A 218 -7.80 -15.06 -5.93
CA ILE A 218 -9.13 -15.69 -6.03
C ILE A 218 -9.63 -15.88 -4.61
N ASP A 219 -10.77 -15.32 -4.29
CA ASP A 219 -11.34 -15.35 -2.95
C ASP A 219 -12.87 -15.46 -3.00
N ASN A 220 -13.40 -16.60 -2.55
CA ASN A 220 -14.83 -16.82 -2.31
C ASN A 220 -15.76 -16.33 -3.44
N GLY A 221 -15.51 -16.78 -4.67
CA GLY A 221 -16.32 -16.38 -5.84
C GLY A 221 -15.83 -15.12 -6.56
N SER A 222 -15.15 -14.25 -5.86
CA SER A 222 -14.51 -13.04 -6.41
C SER A 222 -13.10 -13.31 -6.90
N TYR A 223 -12.57 -12.44 -7.76
CA TYR A 223 -11.15 -12.44 -8.10
C TYR A 223 -10.63 -11.04 -8.42
N GLU A 224 -9.33 -10.85 -8.19
CA GLU A 224 -8.63 -9.62 -8.58
C GLU A 224 -7.40 -9.96 -9.42
N ILE A 225 -7.26 -9.24 -10.53
CA ILE A 225 -6.06 -9.22 -11.36
C ILE A 225 -5.41 -7.87 -11.20
N ASP A 226 -4.16 -7.85 -10.82
CA ASP A 226 -3.39 -6.63 -10.58
C ASP A 226 -2.05 -6.68 -11.30
N PHE A 227 -1.59 -5.52 -11.77
CA PHE A 227 -0.25 -5.29 -12.27
C PHE A 227 0.37 -4.12 -11.51
N THR A 228 1.55 -4.33 -10.96
CA THR A 228 2.34 -3.27 -10.35
C THR A 228 3.76 -3.27 -10.87
N GLY A 229 4.33 -2.07 -11.03
CA GLY A 229 5.69 -1.95 -11.51
C GLY A 229 6.28 -0.57 -11.29
N GLY A 230 7.61 -0.51 -11.42
CA GLY A 230 8.38 0.71 -11.32
C GLY A 230 9.53 0.74 -12.31
N PHE A 231 9.76 1.90 -12.94
CA PHE A 231 10.72 2.08 -14.02
C PHE A 231 11.62 3.29 -13.73
N ASP A 232 12.92 3.05 -13.54
CA ASP A 232 13.94 4.11 -13.51
C ASP A 232 14.19 4.58 -14.96
N LEU A 233 13.49 5.63 -15.40
CA LEU A 233 13.61 6.18 -16.76
C LEU A 233 14.87 7.05 -16.92
N SER A 234 15.40 7.58 -15.81
CA SER A 234 16.70 8.25 -15.72
C SER A 234 17.18 8.27 -14.26
N ASP A 235 18.39 8.80 -14.02
CA ASP A 235 18.94 8.97 -12.66
C ASP A 235 18.06 9.83 -11.73
N SER A 236 17.18 10.67 -12.29
CA SER A 236 16.32 11.58 -11.55
C SER A 236 14.83 11.36 -11.77
N PHE A 237 14.44 10.51 -12.70
CA PHE A 237 13.03 10.30 -13.04
C PHE A 237 12.62 8.84 -12.93
N PHE A 238 11.67 8.58 -12.03
CA PHE A 238 11.05 7.29 -11.80
C PHE A 238 9.58 7.35 -12.21
N LEU A 239 9.06 6.26 -12.75
CA LEU A 239 7.65 6.07 -13.07
C LEU A 239 7.14 4.79 -12.41
N GLY A 240 6.22 4.94 -11.44
CA GLY A 240 5.44 3.83 -10.90
C GLY A 240 4.14 3.63 -11.69
N LEU A 241 3.64 2.41 -11.69
CA LEU A 241 2.39 2.03 -12.36
C LEU A 241 1.64 0.99 -11.52
N ASN A 242 0.32 1.18 -11.41
CA ASN A 242 -0.61 0.18 -10.89
C ASN A 242 -1.82 0.09 -11.81
N ALA A 243 -2.31 -1.12 -12.07
CA ALA A 243 -3.57 -1.35 -12.79
C ALA A 243 -4.23 -2.58 -12.17
N ALA A 244 -5.51 -2.47 -11.81
CA ALA A 244 -6.24 -3.57 -11.20
C ALA A 244 -7.65 -3.69 -11.78
N TYR A 245 -8.15 -4.92 -11.76
CA TYR A 245 -9.52 -5.28 -12.03
C TYR A 245 -9.98 -6.29 -10.97
N PHE A 246 -10.99 -5.91 -10.20
CA PHE A 246 -11.68 -6.77 -9.25
C PHE A 246 -13.06 -7.12 -9.82
N ASN A 247 -13.37 -8.42 -9.82
CA ASN A 247 -14.69 -8.92 -10.14
C ASN A 247 -15.34 -9.46 -8.88
N GLY A 248 -16.37 -8.78 -8.41
CA GLY A 248 -17.14 -9.21 -7.27
C GLY A 248 -17.97 -10.46 -7.55
N ASP A 249 -18.45 -11.11 -6.49
CA ASP A 249 -19.38 -12.23 -6.60
C ASP A 249 -20.80 -11.71 -6.81
N GLU A 250 -21.33 -11.92 -8.00
CA GLU A 250 -22.71 -11.54 -8.35
C GLU A 250 -23.77 -12.28 -7.51
N GLU A 251 -23.49 -13.53 -7.06
CA GLU A 251 -24.42 -14.30 -6.23
C GLU A 251 -24.56 -13.68 -4.84
N ASP A 252 -23.48 -13.11 -4.33
CA ASP A 252 -23.45 -12.40 -3.05
C ASP A 252 -23.77 -10.89 -3.18
N GLY A 253 -23.99 -10.39 -4.40
CA GLY A 253 -24.31 -9.00 -4.69
C GLY A 253 -23.14 -8.06 -4.49
N ILE A 254 -21.91 -8.54 -4.66
CA ILE A 254 -20.69 -7.75 -4.57
C ILE A 254 -20.40 -7.14 -5.94
N GLY A 255 -20.38 -5.82 -6.04
CA GLY A 255 -20.02 -5.09 -7.25
C GLY A 255 -18.54 -5.24 -7.63
N SER A 256 -18.17 -4.63 -8.75
CA SER A 256 -16.82 -4.75 -9.31
C SER A 256 -16.15 -3.39 -9.45
N PHE A 257 -14.82 -3.38 -9.55
CA PHE A 257 -14.06 -2.17 -9.88
C PHE A 257 -12.95 -2.44 -10.89
N ALA A 258 -12.52 -1.38 -11.55
CA ALA A 258 -11.30 -1.34 -12.35
C ALA A 258 -10.61 0.01 -12.19
N GLY A 259 -9.30 0.03 -12.35
CA GLY A 259 -8.56 1.28 -12.29
C GLY A 259 -7.14 1.19 -12.78
N VAL A 260 -6.58 2.37 -13.03
CA VAL A 260 -5.16 2.56 -13.35
C VAL A 260 -4.63 3.79 -12.63
N ALA A 261 -3.44 3.68 -12.06
CA ALA A 261 -2.74 4.78 -11.43
C ALA A 261 -1.29 4.85 -11.93
N VAL A 262 -0.80 6.08 -12.16
CA VAL A 262 0.58 6.38 -12.56
C VAL A 262 1.22 7.28 -11.52
N TYR A 263 2.49 7.04 -11.23
CA TYR A 263 3.25 7.71 -10.16
C TYR A 263 4.58 8.26 -10.70
N PRO A 264 4.58 9.28 -11.59
CA PRO A 264 5.81 9.94 -12.01
C PRO A 264 6.43 10.70 -10.84
N GLN A 265 7.75 10.54 -10.65
CA GLN A 265 8.53 11.15 -9.58
C GLN A 265 9.81 11.76 -10.18
N LEU A 266 10.10 13.01 -9.84
CA LEU A 266 11.27 13.74 -10.27
C LEU A 266 12.11 14.18 -9.06
N ALA A 267 13.28 13.56 -8.86
CA ALA A 267 14.27 14.00 -7.89
C ALA A 267 14.92 15.29 -8.40
N THR A 268 14.59 16.42 -7.78
CA THR A 268 15.12 17.74 -8.15
C THR A 268 16.40 18.09 -7.38
N SER A 269 16.62 17.40 -6.25
CA SER A 269 17.86 17.46 -5.47
C SER A 269 18.04 16.16 -4.64
N GLU A 270 19.14 16.04 -3.92
CA GLU A 270 19.41 14.90 -3.03
C GLU A 270 18.34 14.73 -1.92
N ASN A 271 17.70 15.83 -1.53
CA ASN A 271 16.78 15.86 -0.39
C ASN A 271 15.34 16.28 -0.77
N PHE A 272 15.06 16.47 -2.06
CA PHE A 272 13.72 16.85 -2.49
C PHE A 272 13.32 16.19 -3.80
N THR A 273 12.15 15.54 -3.76
CA THR A 273 11.50 14.92 -4.91
C THR A 273 10.10 15.49 -5.07
N LEU A 274 9.73 15.81 -6.30
CA LEU A 274 8.37 16.18 -6.68
C LEU A 274 7.74 15.00 -7.42
N GLY A 275 6.51 14.64 -7.08
CA GLY A 275 5.79 13.57 -7.76
C GLY A 275 4.31 13.85 -7.88
N LEU A 276 3.71 13.13 -8.76
CA LEU A 276 2.28 13.16 -9.04
C LEU A 276 1.73 11.73 -8.95
N ARG A 277 0.52 11.58 -8.42
CA ARG A 277 -0.32 10.42 -8.66
C ARG A 277 -1.46 10.86 -9.55
N GLY A 278 -1.64 10.22 -10.70
CA GLY A 278 -2.84 10.34 -11.54
C GLY A 278 -3.55 9.00 -11.56
N GLU A 279 -4.81 8.98 -11.15
CA GLU A 279 -5.60 7.76 -11.04
C GLU A 279 -6.93 7.92 -11.77
N TYR A 280 -7.35 6.90 -12.50
CA TYR A 280 -8.72 6.70 -12.93
C TYR A 280 -9.23 5.41 -12.32
N PHE A 281 -10.34 5.49 -11.60
CA PHE A 281 -11.01 4.36 -10.96
C PHE A 281 -12.48 4.38 -11.37
N THR A 282 -13.02 3.21 -11.66
CA THR A 282 -14.44 3.01 -11.99
C THR A 282 -15.00 1.84 -11.22
N GLU A 283 -16.25 1.93 -10.85
CA GLU A 283 -17.00 0.88 -10.16
C GLU A 283 -18.31 0.59 -10.87
N THR A 284 -18.82 -0.62 -10.69
CA THR A 284 -20.10 -1.08 -11.22
C THR A 284 -20.89 -1.83 -10.16
N ASP A 285 -22.21 -1.99 -10.42
CA ASP A 285 -23.09 -2.80 -9.59
C ASP A 285 -23.10 -2.40 -8.10
N PHE A 286 -23.09 -1.09 -7.82
CA PHE A 286 -23.14 -0.54 -6.46
C PHE A 286 -21.97 -0.98 -5.56
N PHE A 287 -20.76 -1.11 -6.09
CA PHE A 287 -19.57 -1.43 -5.31
C PHE A 287 -19.35 -0.43 -4.16
N GLY A 288 -19.60 0.87 -4.39
CA GLY A 288 -19.76 1.87 -3.33
C GLY A 288 -18.48 2.56 -2.87
N ALA A 289 -17.38 2.46 -3.61
CA ALA A 289 -16.10 3.08 -3.30
C ALA A 289 -16.14 4.61 -3.44
N ILE A 290 -16.88 5.13 -4.42
CA ILE A 290 -16.91 6.56 -4.76
C ILE A 290 -17.92 7.31 -3.89
N GLY A 291 -18.95 6.61 -3.40
CA GLY A 291 -19.94 7.15 -2.49
C GLY A 291 -21.19 7.75 -3.15
N ALA A 292 -21.21 7.86 -4.47
CA ALA A 292 -22.39 8.14 -5.28
C ALA A 292 -22.26 7.42 -6.62
N SER A 293 -23.38 6.94 -7.15
CA SER A 293 -23.47 6.23 -8.43
C SER A 293 -24.73 6.62 -9.21
N ASP A 294 -24.79 6.26 -10.45
CA ASP A 294 -26.00 6.36 -11.26
C ASP A 294 -27.06 5.30 -10.86
N ALA A 295 -28.14 5.20 -11.62
CA ALA A 295 -29.25 4.29 -11.32
C ALA A 295 -28.89 2.80 -11.51
N GLU A 296 -27.91 2.52 -12.31
CA GLU A 296 -27.34 1.19 -12.59
C GLU A 296 -26.28 0.78 -11.54
N GLY A 297 -25.83 1.73 -10.70
CA GLY A 297 -24.82 1.50 -9.69
C GLY A 297 -23.39 1.75 -10.17
N ASP A 298 -23.24 2.43 -11.31
CA ASP A 298 -21.96 2.72 -11.93
C ASP A 298 -21.44 4.11 -11.51
N ALA A 299 -20.16 4.22 -11.25
CA ALA A 299 -19.51 5.49 -11.01
C ALA A 299 -18.04 5.46 -11.44
N SER A 300 -17.46 6.64 -11.61
CA SER A 300 -16.02 6.79 -11.85
C SER A 300 -15.45 8.03 -11.17
N VAL A 301 -14.15 7.99 -10.90
CA VAL A 301 -13.39 9.11 -10.34
C VAL A 301 -12.06 9.27 -11.07
N PHE A 302 -11.73 10.51 -11.40
CA PHE A 302 -10.39 10.91 -11.79
C PHE A 302 -9.74 11.66 -10.62
N ALA A 303 -8.71 11.07 -10.01
CA ALA A 303 -8.01 11.63 -8.87
C ALA A 303 -6.59 12.05 -9.25
N VAL A 304 -6.18 13.26 -8.86
CA VAL A 304 -4.83 13.77 -9.06
C VAL A 304 -4.27 14.24 -7.72
N THR A 305 -3.06 13.77 -7.38
CA THR A 305 -2.36 14.18 -6.15
C THR A 305 -0.95 14.63 -6.50
N LEU A 306 -0.64 15.91 -6.23
CA LEU A 306 0.70 16.46 -6.35
C LEU A 306 1.36 16.46 -4.98
N THR A 307 2.52 15.81 -4.85
CA THR A 307 3.26 15.67 -3.60
C THR A 307 4.69 16.15 -3.74
N GLY A 308 5.13 17.02 -2.84
CA GLY A 308 6.54 17.24 -2.58
C GLY A 308 7.01 16.32 -1.45
N SER A 309 8.21 15.77 -1.54
CA SER A 309 8.84 15.00 -0.45
C SER A 309 10.19 15.61 -0.12
N ALA A 310 10.31 16.23 1.06
CA ALA A 310 11.54 16.81 1.58
C ALA A 310 12.10 15.94 2.71
N THR A 311 13.37 15.52 2.63
CA THR A 311 14.03 14.68 3.62
C THR A 311 15.05 15.49 4.43
N ILE A 312 14.93 15.45 5.76
CA ILE A 312 15.80 16.14 6.72
C ILE A 312 16.29 15.10 7.74
N GLY A 313 17.38 14.42 7.46
CA GLY A 313 17.80 13.26 8.26
C GLY A 313 16.74 12.17 8.21
N ASN A 314 16.21 11.78 9.36
CA ASN A 314 15.16 10.77 9.49
C ASN A 314 13.72 11.32 9.39
N LEU A 315 13.58 12.62 9.17
CA LEU A 315 12.27 13.28 9.02
C LEU A 315 11.96 13.53 7.55
N MET A 316 10.78 13.09 7.12
CA MET A 316 10.18 13.47 5.83
C MET A 316 9.02 14.44 6.05
N ILE A 317 8.97 15.49 5.24
CA ILE A 317 7.86 16.45 5.18
C ILE A 317 7.22 16.34 3.80
N LYS A 318 5.93 16.07 3.76
CA LYS A 318 5.18 15.85 2.52
C LYS A 318 3.99 16.81 2.43
N PRO A 319 4.11 17.97 1.78
CA PRO A 319 2.96 18.74 1.32
C PRO A 319 2.30 18.07 0.13
N GLU A 320 0.95 18.00 0.15
CA GLU A 320 0.14 17.46 -0.94
C GLU A 320 -0.99 18.41 -1.33
N LEU A 321 -1.30 18.43 -2.61
CA LEU A 321 -2.55 18.96 -3.16
C LEU A 321 -3.26 17.82 -3.89
N ARG A 322 -4.52 17.56 -3.53
CA ARG A 322 -5.33 16.50 -4.12
C ARG A 322 -6.62 17.06 -4.68
N LEU A 323 -7.02 16.55 -5.84
CA LEU A 323 -8.30 16.78 -6.50
C LEU A 323 -8.90 15.43 -6.87
N ASP A 324 -10.13 15.19 -6.43
CA ASP A 324 -10.97 14.07 -6.83
C ASP A 324 -12.15 14.63 -7.62
N SER A 325 -12.37 14.14 -8.83
CA SER A 325 -13.49 14.53 -9.73
C SER A 325 -14.26 13.29 -10.13
N THR A 326 -15.50 13.21 -9.67
CA THR A 326 -16.37 12.04 -9.86
C THR A 326 -17.33 12.23 -11.03
N SER A 327 -17.89 11.14 -11.56
CA SER A 327 -18.95 11.17 -12.59
C SER A 327 -20.24 11.78 -12.06
N GLU A 328 -20.48 11.70 -10.74
CA GLU A 328 -21.71 12.13 -10.10
C GLU A 328 -21.57 13.49 -9.43
N ASP A 329 -22.37 14.47 -9.84
CA ASP A 329 -22.37 15.83 -9.31
C ASP A 329 -22.87 15.92 -7.85
N THR A 330 -23.27 14.81 -7.26
CA THR A 330 -23.84 14.72 -5.91
C THR A 330 -22.91 14.05 -4.90
N THR A 331 -21.72 13.65 -5.31
CA THR A 331 -20.78 12.90 -4.45
C THR A 331 -20.32 13.70 -3.23
N PHE A 332 -20.12 15.00 -3.38
CA PHE A 332 -19.66 15.88 -2.32
C PHE A 332 -20.61 17.06 -2.10
N VAL A 333 -20.37 17.81 -1.04
CA VAL A 333 -21.10 19.03 -0.70
C VAL A 333 -20.13 20.17 -0.45
N ASN A 334 -20.33 21.32 -1.08
CA ASN A 334 -19.50 22.51 -0.89
C ASN A 334 -19.76 23.20 0.47
N GLY A 335 -18.98 24.26 0.78
CA GLY A 335 -19.12 25.01 2.03
C GLY A 335 -20.47 25.71 2.22
N ASN A 336 -21.32 25.80 1.19
CA ASN A 336 -22.68 26.35 1.24
C ASN A 336 -23.77 25.28 1.39
N GLY A 337 -23.41 24.00 1.43
CA GLY A 337 -24.36 22.90 1.47
C GLY A 337 -24.91 22.49 0.10
N GLU A 338 -24.28 22.88 -1.01
CA GLU A 338 -24.70 22.55 -2.37
C GLU A 338 -23.95 21.32 -2.86
N PRO A 339 -24.60 20.38 -3.57
CA PRO A 339 -23.94 19.22 -4.17
C PRO A 339 -22.90 19.62 -5.22
N ILE A 340 -21.78 18.91 -5.21
CA ILE A 340 -20.68 19.07 -6.18
C ILE A 340 -20.05 17.71 -6.51
N GLY A 341 -19.58 17.54 -7.75
CA GLY A 341 -18.90 16.33 -8.22
C GLY A 341 -17.39 16.34 -8.00
N SER A 342 -16.85 17.28 -7.22
CA SER A 342 -15.40 17.31 -7.00
C SER A 342 -15.02 17.78 -5.60
N LEU A 343 -13.95 17.19 -5.06
CA LEU A 343 -13.36 17.59 -3.78
C LEU A 343 -11.88 17.90 -3.99
N SER A 344 -11.45 19.08 -3.53
CA SER A 344 -10.03 19.43 -3.49
C SER A 344 -9.56 19.64 -2.07
N SER A 345 -8.32 19.19 -1.77
CA SER A 345 -7.76 19.30 -0.44
C SER A 345 -6.27 19.62 -0.48
N PHE A 346 -5.82 20.26 0.60
CA PHE A 346 -4.42 20.41 0.96
C PHE A 346 -4.10 19.52 2.16
N LEU A 347 -2.94 18.89 2.14
CA LEU A 347 -2.41 18.10 3.23
C LEU A 347 -0.93 18.42 3.44
N LEU A 348 -0.49 18.41 4.70
CA LEU A 348 0.91 18.50 5.08
C LEU A 348 1.21 17.41 6.09
N ALA A 349 2.04 16.46 5.74
CA ALA A 349 2.45 15.37 6.63
C ALA A 349 3.90 15.51 7.10
N ALA A 350 4.16 15.03 8.32
CA ALA A 350 5.49 14.88 8.89
C ALA A 350 5.65 13.42 9.35
N ILE A 351 6.66 12.73 8.84
CA ILE A 351 6.92 11.31 9.06
C ILE A 351 8.35 11.18 9.57
N TYR A 352 8.53 10.60 10.76
CA TYR A 352 9.84 10.28 11.31
C TYR A 352 10.04 8.78 11.35
N SER A 353 11.18 8.28 10.85
CA SER A 353 11.53 6.85 10.85
C SER A 353 12.88 6.60 11.54
N PHE A 354 13.07 5.42 12.12
CA PHE A 354 14.29 5.02 12.82
C PHE A 354 14.66 3.57 12.57
#